data_9dd5445a9adff83fa508c4fc18fe4ec8
#
_entry.id   9dd5445a9adff83fa508c4fc18fe4ec8
#
_cell.length_a   1.000
_cell.length_b   1.000
_cell.length_c   1.000
_cell.angle_alpha   90.00
_cell.angle_beta   90.00
_cell.angle_gamma   90.00
#
_symmetry.space_group_name_H-M   'P 1'
#
loop_
_entity.id
_entity.type
_entity.pdbx_description
1 polymer ?
#
loop_
_entity_poly.entity_id
_entity_poly.type
_entity_poly.pdbx_seq_one_letter_code
_entity_poly.pdbx_strand_id
1 'polypeptide(L)'
;MLKFSVMGLPVKDVHRKLKGFVQDFTHIVLDTPPGEIAITRSAFLAADTALLPVPPTAIDLDRVIPTLELVAEVEPLNDLSFRVLLARVRRISREGRDARAVMEEMKLPVMATEVPQLSFYSEAFSEPVDRHLGEYADVATELLSKVAV
;
A
#
# COMPACT_ATOMS: atom_id res chain seq x y z
N MET A 1 2.55 23.95 1.73
CA MET A 1 1.79 23.35 0.63
C MET A 1 2.68 22.27 0.02
N LEU A 2 2.33 21.01 0.21
CA LEU A 2 3.05 19.92 -0.45
C LEU A 2 2.81 20.01 -1.95
N LYS A 3 3.88 20.14 -2.73
CA LYS A 3 3.79 20.11 -4.19
C LYS A 3 3.88 18.66 -4.64
N PHE A 4 2.78 18.10 -5.08
CA PHE A 4 2.78 16.80 -5.77
C PHE A 4 2.05 16.94 -7.10
N SER A 5 2.42 16.10 -8.04
CA SER A 5 1.78 16.02 -9.35
C SER A 5 0.94 14.75 -9.41
N VAL A 6 -0.25 14.82 -9.98
CA VAL A 6 -1.12 13.65 -10.21
C VAL A 6 -1.24 13.44 -11.71
N MET A 7 -1.02 12.20 -12.14
CA MET A 7 -1.13 11.82 -13.55
C MET A 7 -1.93 10.54 -13.67
N GLY A 8 -2.94 10.54 -14.53
CA GLY A 8 -3.65 9.32 -14.92
C GLY A 8 -2.86 8.55 -16.00
N LEU A 9 -2.54 7.28 -15.72
CA LEU A 9 -1.90 6.37 -16.65
C LEU A 9 -2.76 5.12 -16.87
N PRO A 10 -3.84 5.19 -17.65
CA PRO A 10 -4.75 4.06 -17.88
C PRO A 10 -4.14 3.07 -18.89
N VAL A 11 -2.98 2.49 -18.56
CA VAL A 11 -2.20 1.63 -19.45
C VAL A 11 -1.71 0.37 -18.76
N LYS A 12 -1.62 -0.72 -19.50
CA LYS A 12 -1.14 -2.01 -19.00
C LYS A 12 0.39 -2.13 -18.95
N ASP A 13 1.11 -1.12 -19.43
CA ASP A 13 2.58 -1.08 -19.52
C ASP A 13 3.20 0.06 -18.67
N VAL A 14 2.65 0.27 -17.48
CA VAL A 14 3.08 1.30 -16.50
C VAL A 14 4.59 1.25 -16.30
N HIS A 15 5.18 0.05 -16.10
CA HIS A 15 6.60 -0.15 -15.87
C HIS A 15 7.51 0.38 -16.99
N ARG A 16 7.00 0.47 -18.23
CA ARG A 16 7.76 1.05 -19.35
C ARG A 16 7.66 2.57 -19.37
N LYS A 17 6.47 3.09 -19.08
CA LYS A 17 6.21 4.54 -19.15
C LYS A 17 6.83 5.30 -17.98
N LEU A 18 6.90 4.70 -16.81
CA LEU A 18 7.51 5.32 -15.64
C LEU A 18 8.99 5.64 -15.80
N LYS A 19 9.72 4.90 -16.62
CA LYS A 19 11.15 5.17 -16.88
C LYS A 19 11.44 6.61 -17.31
N GLY A 20 10.48 7.26 -17.96
CA GLY A 20 10.59 8.67 -18.35
C GLY A 20 10.41 9.68 -17.22
N PHE A 21 9.84 9.26 -16.08
CA PHE A 21 9.50 10.17 -14.98
C PHE A 21 10.37 9.99 -13.73
N VAL A 22 11.08 8.86 -13.62
CA VAL A 22 11.85 8.52 -12.40
C VAL A 22 12.91 9.58 -12.05
N GLN A 23 13.44 10.30 -13.05
CA GLN A 23 14.44 11.33 -12.83
C GLN A 23 13.88 12.66 -12.29
N ASP A 24 12.59 12.85 -12.42
CA ASP A 24 11.94 14.13 -12.07
C ASP A 24 11.37 14.13 -10.64
N PHE A 25 11.27 12.96 -10.00
CA PHE A 25 10.63 12.81 -8.70
C PHE A 25 11.48 11.98 -7.73
N THR A 26 11.51 12.38 -6.47
CA THR A 26 12.16 11.61 -5.40
C THR A 26 11.33 10.40 -4.97
N HIS A 27 10.02 10.49 -5.05
CA HIS A 27 9.09 9.42 -4.73
C HIS A 27 7.94 9.41 -5.74
N ILE A 28 7.55 8.22 -6.18
CA ILE A 28 6.40 8.00 -7.06
C ILE A 28 5.48 6.99 -6.38
N VAL A 29 4.23 7.36 -6.22
CA VAL A 29 3.18 6.47 -5.69
C VAL A 29 2.28 6.04 -6.84
N LEU A 30 2.13 4.72 -7.00
CA LEU A 30 1.27 4.11 -8.00
C LEU A 30 0.00 3.62 -7.31
N ASP A 31 -1.12 4.29 -7.57
CA ASP A 31 -2.44 3.82 -7.16
C ASP A 31 -3.03 2.94 -8.26
N THR A 32 -3.39 1.71 -7.92
CA THR A 32 -3.88 0.72 -8.88
C THR A 32 -5.36 0.46 -8.69
N PRO A 33 -6.13 0.35 -9.80
CA PRO A 33 -7.56 0.06 -9.70
C PRO A 33 -7.80 -1.37 -9.20
N PRO A 34 -8.84 -1.60 -8.39
CA PRO A 34 -9.19 -2.93 -7.91
C PRO A 34 -9.58 -3.86 -9.07
N GLY A 35 -9.14 -5.12 -8.99
CA GLY A 35 -9.51 -6.16 -9.95
C GLY A 35 -8.75 -6.16 -11.28
N GLU A 36 -7.92 -5.16 -11.54
CA GLU A 36 -7.13 -5.04 -12.78
C GLU A 36 -5.73 -5.67 -12.61
N ILE A 37 -5.67 -7.01 -12.60
CA ILE A 37 -4.43 -7.78 -12.35
C ILE A 37 -3.29 -7.36 -13.28
N ALA A 38 -3.57 -7.12 -14.58
CA ALA A 38 -2.55 -6.75 -15.55
C ALA A 38 -1.91 -5.37 -15.24
N ILE A 39 -2.69 -4.41 -14.75
CA ILE A 39 -2.22 -3.09 -14.35
C ILE A 39 -1.42 -3.21 -13.05
N THR A 40 -1.95 -3.95 -12.06
CA THR A 40 -1.26 -4.18 -10.78
C THR A 40 0.08 -4.90 -11.00
N ARG A 41 0.12 -5.92 -11.84
CA ARG A 41 1.35 -6.61 -12.23
C ARG A 41 2.36 -5.65 -12.84
N SER A 42 1.91 -4.79 -13.73
CA SER A 42 2.79 -3.80 -14.37
C SER A 42 3.29 -2.75 -13.38
N ALA A 43 2.47 -2.35 -12.41
CA ALA A 43 2.90 -1.46 -11.32
C ALA A 43 3.96 -2.13 -10.42
N PHE A 44 3.76 -3.40 -10.05
CA PHE A 44 4.73 -4.17 -9.26
C PHE A 44 6.07 -4.32 -9.98
N LEU A 45 6.07 -4.51 -11.31
CA LEU A 45 7.30 -4.54 -12.12
C LEU A 45 8.05 -3.21 -12.18
N ALA A 46 7.46 -2.13 -11.70
CA ALA A 46 8.06 -0.80 -11.68
C ALA A 46 8.35 -0.29 -10.26
N ALA A 47 7.79 -0.91 -9.25
CA ALA A 47 7.87 -0.46 -7.87
C ALA A 47 9.02 -1.13 -7.12
N ASP A 48 9.63 -0.41 -6.18
CA ASP A 48 10.60 -0.95 -5.23
C ASP A 48 9.87 -1.60 -4.04
N THR A 49 8.71 -1.06 -3.69
CA THR A 49 7.91 -1.55 -2.56
C THR A 49 6.42 -1.51 -2.88
N ALA A 50 5.72 -2.60 -2.62
CA ALA A 50 4.27 -2.68 -2.64
C ALA A 50 3.69 -2.53 -1.24
N LEU A 51 2.73 -1.62 -1.06
CA LEU A 51 1.94 -1.50 0.15
C LEU A 51 0.58 -2.13 -0.07
N LEU A 52 0.23 -3.12 0.75
CA LEU A 52 -1.03 -3.85 0.68
C LEU A 52 -1.93 -3.44 1.87
N PRO A 53 -2.84 -2.48 1.70
CA PRO A 53 -3.78 -2.13 2.75
C PRO A 53 -4.88 -3.19 2.84
N VAL A 54 -5.06 -3.78 4.03
CA VAL A 54 -6.00 -4.87 4.27
C VAL A 54 -6.87 -4.54 5.48
N PRO A 55 -8.20 -4.50 5.33
CA PRO A 55 -9.10 -4.45 6.46
C PRO A 55 -9.04 -5.77 7.26
N PRO A 56 -9.21 -5.74 8.60
CA PRO A 56 -9.02 -6.91 9.47
C PRO A 56 -10.25 -7.83 9.50
N THR A 57 -10.88 -8.10 8.36
CA THR A 57 -12.00 -9.06 8.27
C THR A 57 -11.56 -10.34 7.59
N ALA A 58 -12.17 -11.47 7.95
CA ALA A 58 -11.84 -12.76 7.34
C ALA A 58 -11.99 -12.74 5.81
N ILE A 59 -13.03 -12.07 5.30
CA ILE A 59 -13.29 -11.95 3.86
C ILE A 59 -12.18 -11.14 3.17
N ASP A 60 -11.70 -10.07 3.83
CA ASP A 60 -10.66 -9.23 3.24
C ASP A 60 -9.28 -9.91 3.32
N LEU A 61 -9.04 -10.76 4.32
CA LEU A 61 -7.85 -11.62 4.39
C LEU A 61 -7.81 -12.60 3.21
N ASP A 62 -8.93 -13.25 2.89
CA ASP A 62 -9.01 -14.14 1.73
C ASP A 62 -8.76 -13.40 0.41
N ARG A 63 -9.24 -12.16 0.31
CA ARG A 63 -9.08 -11.31 -0.89
C ARG A 63 -7.64 -10.85 -1.13
N VAL A 64 -6.78 -10.87 -0.13
CA VAL A 64 -5.37 -10.48 -0.32
C VAL A 64 -4.55 -11.60 -0.98
N ILE A 65 -4.99 -12.85 -0.89
CA ILE A 65 -4.26 -14.02 -1.42
C ILE A 65 -3.87 -13.86 -2.89
N PRO A 66 -4.77 -13.51 -3.82
CA PRO A 66 -4.39 -13.31 -5.22
C PRO A 66 -3.35 -12.21 -5.43
N THR A 67 -3.35 -11.20 -4.57
CA THR A 67 -2.34 -10.14 -4.62
C THR A 67 -0.99 -10.63 -4.11
N LEU A 68 -0.96 -11.48 -3.07
CA LEU A 68 0.26 -12.11 -2.58
C LEU A 68 0.86 -13.08 -3.61
N GLU A 69 0.02 -13.82 -4.32
CA GLU A 69 0.46 -14.67 -5.45
C GLU A 69 1.11 -13.83 -6.55
N LEU A 70 0.53 -12.68 -6.86
CA LEU A 70 1.10 -11.76 -7.84
C LEU A 70 2.42 -11.13 -7.36
N VAL A 71 2.55 -10.81 -6.08
CA VAL A 71 3.82 -10.37 -5.48
C VAL A 71 4.88 -11.46 -5.65
N ALA A 72 4.56 -12.71 -5.29
CA ALA A 72 5.49 -13.84 -5.42
C ALA A 72 5.91 -14.11 -6.89
N GLU A 73 5.02 -13.83 -7.85
CA GLU A 73 5.35 -13.91 -9.28
C GLU A 73 6.35 -12.81 -9.70
N VAL A 74 6.19 -11.59 -9.18
CA VAL A 74 6.96 -10.42 -9.63
C VAL A 74 8.28 -10.25 -8.86
N GLU A 75 8.33 -10.63 -7.58
CA GLU A 75 9.50 -10.47 -6.72
C GLU A 75 10.81 -10.94 -7.38
N PRO A 76 10.89 -12.13 -8.00
CA PRO A 76 12.12 -12.57 -8.66
C PRO A 76 12.49 -11.76 -9.90
N LEU A 77 11.55 -10.99 -10.46
CA LEU A 77 11.75 -10.22 -11.69
C LEU A 77 12.18 -8.77 -11.44
N ASN A 78 11.88 -8.22 -10.29
CA ASN A 78 12.05 -6.79 -9.99
C ASN A 78 12.58 -6.49 -8.57
N ASP A 79 13.03 -7.49 -7.81
CA ASP A 79 13.47 -7.29 -6.42
C ASP A 79 12.44 -6.50 -5.59
N LEU A 80 11.18 -6.80 -5.83
CA LEU A 80 10.03 -6.14 -5.19
C LEU A 80 9.95 -6.52 -3.73
N SER A 81 10.03 -5.56 -2.82
CA SER A 81 9.62 -5.76 -1.44
C SER A 81 8.11 -5.49 -1.27
N PHE A 82 7.50 -6.03 -0.21
CA PHE A 82 6.12 -5.66 0.12
C PHE A 82 5.90 -5.50 1.62
N ARG A 83 4.85 -4.79 1.98
CA ARG A 83 4.38 -4.58 3.35
C ARG A 83 2.87 -4.70 3.40
N VAL A 84 2.36 -5.29 4.46
CA VAL A 84 0.93 -5.37 4.74
C VAL A 84 0.56 -4.31 5.77
N LEU A 85 -0.38 -3.45 5.44
CA LEU A 85 -0.91 -2.43 6.33
C LEU A 85 -2.30 -2.83 6.79
N LEU A 86 -2.48 -3.07 8.09
CA LEU A 86 -3.83 -3.19 8.65
C LEU A 86 -4.51 -1.83 8.64
N ALA A 87 -5.56 -1.71 7.85
CA ALA A 87 -6.31 -0.48 7.65
C ALA A 87 -7.77 -0.65 8.10
N ARG A 88 -8.42 0.44 8.50
CA ARG A 88 -9.80 0.44 9.01
C ARG A 88 -9.99 -0.43 10.25
N VAL A 89 -8.98 -0.48 11.10
CA VAL A 89 -9.00 -1.27 12.35
C VAL A 89 -9.94 -0.62 13.35
N ARG A 90 -10.87 -1.38 13.89
CA ARG A 90 -11.72 -0.94 15.01
C ARG A 90 -10.98 -1.19 16.31
N ARG A 91 -10.60 -0.13 17.04
CA ARG A 91 -9.80 -0.21 18.27
C ARG A 91 -10.40 -1.10 19.37
N ILE A 92 -11.73 -1.26 19.39
CA ILE A 92 -12.47 -2.03 20.41
C ILE A 92 -12.67 -3.49 20.00
N SER A 93 -12.48 -3.84 18.73
CA SER A 93 -12.72 -5.18 18.23
C SER A 93 -11.51 -6.10 18.42
N ARG A 94 -11.79 -7.40 18.62
CA ARG A 94 -10.74 -8.44 18.60
C ARG A 94 -10.23 -8.72 17.19
N GLU A 95 -11.03 -8.37 16.17
CA GLU A 95 -10.76 -8.65 14.76
C GLU A 95 -9.38 -8.17 14.31
N GLY A 96 -8.96 -6.96 14.73
CA GLY A 96 -7.63 -6.43 14.38
C GLY A 96 -6.48 -7.26 14.95
N ARG A 97 -6.60 -7.68 16.22
CA ARG A 97 -5.59 -8.53 16.87
C ARG A 97 -5.53 -9.92 16.25
N ASP A 98 -6.70 -10.50 15.99
CA ASP A 98 -6.82 -11.83 15.40
C ASP A 98 -6.28 -11.83 13.96
N ALA A 99 -6.60 -10.78 13.18
CA ALA A 99 -6.07 -10.60 11.83
C ALA A 99 -4.54 -10.46 11.81
N ARG A 100 -3.98 -9.65 12.73
CA ARG A 100 -2.52 -9.49 12.87
C ARG A 100 -1.87 -10.83 13.18
N ALA A 101 -2.40 -11.58 14.17
CA ALA A 101 -1.86 -12.87 14.56
C ALA A 101 -1.84 -13.88 13.39
N VAL A 102 -2.93 -13.94 12.62
CA VAL A 102 -3.01 -14.80 11.41
C VAL A 102 -1.96 -14.40 10.37
N MET A 103 -1.81 -13.11 10.09
CA MET A 103 -0.83 -12.64 9.11
C MET A 103 0.62 -12.89 9.58
N GLU A 104 0.91 -12.73 10.87
CA GLU A 104 2.22 -13.02 11.46
C GLU A 104 2.53 -14.52 11.44
N GLU A 105 1.53 -15.39 11.69
CA GLU A 105 1.65 -16.84 11.53
C GLU A 105 1.96 -17.22 10.07
N MET A 106 1.36 -16.53 9.12
CA MET A 106 1.67 -16.65 7.69
C MET A 106 3.05 -16.04 7.32
N LYS A 107 3.77 -15.46 8.27
CA LYS A 107 5.06 -14.77 8.07
C LYS A 107 5.00 -13.60 7.09
N LEU A 108 3.86 -12.95 7.01
CA LEU A 108 3.72 -11.75 6.19
C LEU A 108 4.39 -10.54 6.87
N PRO A 109 5.01 -9.64 6.13
CA PRO A 109 5.67 -8.44 6.65
C PRO A 109 4.63 -7.38 7.03
N VAL A 110 3.92 -7.60 8.14
CA VAL A 110 2.91 -6.67 8.65
C VAL A 110 3.58 -5.46 9.27
N MET A 111 3.11 -4.26 8.90
CA MET A 111 3.60 -3.01 9.47
C MET A 111 3.24 -2.91 10.97
N ALA A 112 4.11 -2.27 11.74
CA ALA A 112 3.83 -1.96 13.15
C ALA A 112 2.68 -0.96 13.27
N THR A 113 2.63 0.00 12.35
CA THR A 113 1.55 1.00 12.26
C THR A 113 0.26 0.38 11.73
N GLU A 114 -0.85 0.72 12.38
CA GLU A 114 -2.21 0.38 11.93
C GLU A 114 -3.01 1.65 11.71
N VAL A 115 -3.85 1.68 10.68
CA VAL A 115 -4.76 2.81 10.43
C VAL A 115 -6.15 2.48 10.98
N PRO A 116 -6.62 3.19 12.01
CA PRO A 116 -7.92 2.92 12.59
C PRO A 116 -9.07 3.37 11.68
N GLN A 117 -10.25 2.80 11.91
CA GLN A 117 -11.48 3.25 11.28
C GLN A 117 -12.01 4.49 12.03
N LEU A 118 -11.69 5.67 11.54
CA LEU A 118 -12.16 6.95 12.10
C LEU A 118 -12.97 7.71 11.06
N SER A 119 -14.04 8.40 11.51
CA SER A 119 -14.83 9.28 10.64
C SER A 119 -13.98 10.41 10.05
N PHE A 120 -13.01 10.89 10.80
CA PHE A 120 -12.03 11.89 10.37
C PHE A 120 -11.38 11.55 9.02
N TYR A 121 -10.99 10.31 8.80
CA TYR A 121 -10.37 9.90 7.52
C TYR A 121 -11.37 9.88 6.36
N SER A 122 -12.63 9.59 6.63
CA SER A 122 -13.69 9.65 5.62
C SER A 122 -14.06 11.08 5.26
N GLU A 123 -14.04 11.98 6.23
CA GLU A 123 -14.34 13.41 6.07
C GLU A 123 -13.21 14.15 5.34
N ALA A 124 -11.96 13.73 5.56
CA ALA A 124 -10.78 14.33 4.92
C ALA A 124 -10.67 14.08 3.41
N PHE A 125 -11.53 13.23 2.82
CA PHE A 125 -11.44 12.83 1.41
C PHE A 125 -11.52 14.00 0.42
N SER A 126 -12.18 15.09 0.77
CA SER A 126 -12.32 16.27 -0.10
C SER A 126 -11.56 17.50 0.40
N GLU A 127 -10.84 17.37 1.50
CA GLU A 127 -10.11 18.45 2.11
C GLU A 127 -8.64 18.48 1.70
N PRO A 128 -8.00 19.66 1.66
CA PRO A 128 -6.56 19.74 1.45
C PRO A 128 -5.83 18.93 2.53
N VAL A 129 -4.89 18.08 2.11
CA VAL A 129 -4.00 17.38 3.04
C VAL A 129 -3.21 18.44 3.82
N ASP A 130 -3.56 18.63 5.08
CA ASP A 130 -2.89 19.53 5.98
C ASP A 130 -1.94 18.79 6.94
N ARG A 131 -1.55 19.45 8.04
CA ARG A 131 -0.54 18.93 8.98
C ARG A 131 -1.03 17.77 9.84
N HIS A 132 -2.31 17.41 9.80
CA HIS A 132 -2.91 16.37 10.64
C HIS A 132 -3.12 15.08 9.85
N LEU A 133 -2.03 14.41 9.50
CA LEU A 133 -2.06 13.15 8.77
C LEU A 133 -2.42 11.95 9.66
N GLY A 134 -2.42 12.15 11.00
CA GLY A 134 -2.66 11.05 11.95
C GLY A 134 -1.73 9.88 11.71
N GLU A 135 -2.25 8.67 11.80
CA GLU A 135 -1.49 7.43 11.61
C GLU A 135 -0.88 7.29 10.20
N TYR A 136 -1.34 8.02 9.19
CA TYR A 136 -0.70 8.02 7.87
C TYR A 136 0.70 8.65 7.86
N ALA A 137 1.00 9.56 8.80
CA ALA A 137 2.36 10.07 8.98
C ALA A 137 3.30 8.97 9.50
N ASP A 138 2.82 8.13 10.40
CA ASP A 138 3.57 7.01 10.94
C ASP A 138 3.77 5.92 9.88
N VAL A 139 2.75 5.64 9.05
CA VAL A 139 2.86 4.76 7.87
C VAL A 139 3.97 5.24 6.93
N ALA A 140 3.97 6.52 6.59
CA ALA A 140 4.99 7.09 5.71
C ALA A 140 6.39 6.98 6.33
N THR A 141 6.52 7.26 7.61
CA THR A 141 7.79 7.15 8.36
C THR A 141 8.30 5.71 8.37
N GLU A 142 7.42 4.74 8.65
CA GLU A 142 7.78 3.32 8.67
C GLU A 142 8.17 2.80 7.30
N LEU A 143 7.49 3.23 6.22
CA LEU A 143 7.84 2.88 4.85
C LEU A 143 9.22 3.43 4.46
N LEU A 144 9.47 4.71 4.72
CA LEU A 144 10.71 5.39 4.32
C LEU A 144 11.92 4.94 5.14
N SER A 145 11.73 4.57 6.41
CA SER A 145 12.84 4.14 7.29
C SER A 145 13.48 2.82 6.85
N LYS A 146 12.80 1.99 6.08
CA LYS A 146 13.27 0.67 5.61
C LYS A 146 13.81 0.68 4.17
N VAL A 147 13.72 1.80 3.46
CA VAL A 147 14.31 1.99 2.14
C VAL A 147 15.79 2.40 2.22
N ALA A 148 16.29 2.68 3.43
CA ALA A 148 17.66 3.15 3.68
C ALA A 148 18.62 2.02 4.12
N VAL A 149 18.57 0.83 3.45
CA VAL A 149 19.59 -0.24 3.63
C VAL A 149 20.08 -0.69 2.29
#